data_62b4785409d341101f9774273ff5d7f4
#
_entry.id   62b4785409d341101f9774273ff5d7f4
#
_cell.length_a   1.000
_cell.length_b   1.000
_cell.length_c   1.000
_cell.angle_alpha   90.00
_cell.angle_beta   90.00
_cell.angle_gamma   90.00
#
_symmetry.space_group_name_H-M   'P 1'
#
loop_
_entity.id
_entity.type
_entity.pdbx_description
1 polymer ?
#
loop_
_entity_poly.entity_id
_entity_poly.type
_entity_poly.pdbx_seq_one_letter_code
_entity_poly.pdbx_strand_id
1 'polypeptide(L)'
;MGPFSFLRLCRPCVGAWRPVWMVFGKAMTTATSIRERVIGLTEPMLEQLGYELVDVEWAGGPRDGVLRFYIDFPGGLGPDGIAGHVGIEDCARASRELSALLDVDDPVPGHYSLEVSSPGFDRVLRKPQHYGRFVGSQVRVELLQARDGRRRYTGTLTGVGEKDIELDVEGMPVRVPFAEIGKSRLVA
;
A
#
# COMPACT_ATOMS: atom_id res chain seq x y z
N MET A 1 67.86 37.39 11.52
CA MET A 1 67.03 38.48 12.03
C MET A 1 65.82 38.60 11.11
N GLY A 2 64.69 38.09 11.45
CA GLY A 2 63.49 38.26 10.68
C GLY A 2 62.32 37.62 11.46
N PRO A 3 61.19 38.29 11.56
CA PRO A 3 60.15 37.89 12.49
C PRO A 3 59.16 36.89 11.91
N PHE A 4 58.68 36.06 12.79
CA PHE A 4 57.62 35.09 12.61
C PHE A 4 56.31 35.75 12.20
N SER A 5 55.70 35.29 11.10
CA SER A 5 54.32 35.61 10.73
C SER A 5 53.39 34.47 11.18
N PHE A 6 52.47 34.81 12.04
CA PHE A 6 51.41 33.95 12.51
C PHE A 6 50.40 33.67 11.41
N LEU A 7 50.28 32.43 10.98
CA LEU A 7 49.19 31.95 10.15
C LEU A 7 47.96 31.70 11.06
N ARG A 8 46.93 32.53 10.93
CA ARG A 8 45.60 32.31 11.49
C ARG A 8 44.94 31.20 10.72
N LEU A 9 44.75 30.04 11.34
CA LEU A 9 43.88 28.97 10.87
C LEU A 9 42.43 29.45 10.97
N CYS A 10 41.84 29.69 9.76
CA CYS A 10 40.43 29.90 9.62
C CYS A 10 39.71 28.54 9.78
N ARG A 11 38.87 28.41 10.82
CA ARG A 11 38.02 27.24 11.00
C ARG A 11 37.03 27.15 9.84
N PRO A 12 36.86 25.99 9.19
CA PRO A 12 35.76 25.79 8.23
C PRO A 12 34.43 25.77 8.98
N CYS A 13 33.52 26.63 8.57
CA CYS A 13 32.12 26.59 8.93
C CYS A 13 31.55 25.23 8.56
N VAL A 14 31.25 24.41 9.54
CA VAL A 14 30.46 23.19 9.36
C VAL A 14 29.04 23.64 9.08
N GLY A 15 28.72 23.83 7.81
CA GLY A 15 27.36 24.01 7.35
C GLY A 15 26.59 22.71 7.61
N ALA A 16 25.66 22.76 8.53
CA ALA A 16 24.73 21.69 8.79
C ALA A 16 23.92 21.42 7.50
N TRP A 17 24.26 20.32 6.83
CA TRP A 17 23.41 19.77 5.79
C TRP A 17 22.10 19.32 6.43
N ARG A 18 21.08 20.16 6.32
CA ARG A 18 19.71 19.74 6.63
C ARG A 18 19.23 18.88 5.45
N PRO A 19 18.87 17.63 5.69
CA PRO A 19 18.34 16.81 4.61
C PRO A 19 17.00 17.39 4.11
N VAL A 20 16.88 17.51 2.78
CA VAL A 20 15.79 18.18 2.04
C VAL A 20 14.41 17.50 2.21
N TRP A 21 14.32 16.38 2.93
CA TRP A 21 13.06 15.67 3.15
C TRP A 21 12.18 16.23 4.29
N MET A 22 12.57 17.37 4.88
CA MET A 22 11.86 17.97 6.02
C MET A 22 10.81 19.04 5.65
N VAL A 23 10.40 19.17 4.40
CA VAL A 23 9.43 20.18 3.96
C VAL A 23 8.31 19.54 3.13
N PHE A 24 7.60 18.56 3.70
CA PHE A 24 6.21 18.28 3.30
C PHE A 24 5.45 17.76 4.52
N GLY A 25 5.22 18.67 5.46
CA GLY A 25 4.29 18.46 6.57
C GLY A 25 2.84 18.54 6.08
N LYS A 26 2.37 17.54 5.34
CA LYS A 26 0.95 17.25 5.30
C LYS A 26 0.70 16.29 6.45
N ALA A 27 -0.10 16.68 7.44
CA ALA A 27 -0.51 15.82 8.53
C ALA A 27 -1.16 14.57 7.94
N MET A 28 -0.37 13.51 7.76
CA MET A 28 -0.89 12.20 7.42
C MET A 28 -1.71 11.74 8.61
N THR A 29 -2.96 11.41 8.39
CA THR A 29 -3.82 10.84 9.42
C THR A 29 -3.09 9.64 10.03
N THR A 30 -3.06 9.54 11.36
CA THR A 30 -2.32 8.50 12.11
C THR A 30 -2.57 7.09 11.57
N ALA A 31 -3.81 6.80 11.14
CA ALA A 31 -4.18 5.53 10.52
C ALA A 31 -3.47 5.25 9.19
N THR A 32 -3.26 6.26 8.34
CA THR A 32 -2.53 6.11 7.07
C THR A 32 -1.06 5.79 7.32
N SER A 33 -0.45 6.46 8.31
CA SER A 33 0.93 6.21 8.71
C SER A 33 1.13 4.80 9.29
N ILE A 34 0.22 4.33 10.14
CA ILE A 34 0.25 2.95 10.69
C ILE A 34 0.14 1.94 9.54
N ARG A 35 -0.83 2.13 8.66
CA ARG A 35 -1.06 1.23 7.52
C ARG A 35 0.19 1.10 6.63
N GLU A 36 0.83 2.21 6.30
CA GLU A 36 2.05 2.22 5.47
C GLU A 36 3.22 1.52 6.15
N ARG A 37 3.43 1.74 7.46
CA ARG A 37 4.45 1.03 8.25
C ARG A 37 4.21 -0.47 8.25
N VAL A 38 2.98 -0.88 8.55
CA VAL A 38 2.59 -2.30 8.59
C VAL A 38 2.81 -2.96 7.24
N ILE A 39 2.38 -2.32 6.14
CA ILE A 39 2.60 -2.83 4.78
C ILE A 39 4.10 -3.02 4.51
N GLY A 40 4.92 -2.00 4.79
CA GLY A 40 6.37 -2.06 4.55
C GLY A 40 7.09 -3.18 5.31
N LEU A 41 6.60 -3.51 6.52
CA LEU A 41 7.15 -4.60 7.33
C LEU A 41 6.68 -5.99 6.86
N THR A 42 5.40 -6.11 6.55
CA THR A 42 4.75 -7.42 6.37
C THR A 42 4.76 -7.92 4.94
N GLU A 43 4.77 -7.02 3.96
CA GLU A 43 4.73 -7.40 2.54
C GLU A 43 5.92 -8.28 2.11
N PRO A 44 7.20 -7.97 2.46
CA PRO A 44 8.33 -8.83 2.10
C PRO A 44 8.27 -10.20 2.72
N MET A 45 7.76 -10.32 3.95
CA MET A 45 7.62 -11.59 4.65
C MET A 45 6.52 -12.44 4.00
N LEU A 46 5.38 -11.86 3.66
CA LEU A 46 4.31 -12.58 2.97
C LEU A 46 4.73 -13.06 1.58
N GLU A 47 5.51 -12.26 0.85
CA GLU A 47 6.10 -12.67 -0.43
C GLU A 47 7.03 -13.87 -0.29
N GLN A 48 7.86 -13.93 0.77
CA GLN A 48 8.71 -15.10 1.07
C GLN A 48 7.89 -16.35 1.39
N LEU A 49 6.71 -16.21 2.00
CA LEU A 49 5.78 -17.30 2.27
C LEU A 49 5.00 -17.75 1.03
N GLY A 50 5.12 -17.02 -0.09
CA GLY A 50 4.41 -17.28 -1.34
C GLY A 50 3.02 -16.64 -1.41
N TYR A 51 2.75 -15.61 -0.61
CA TYR A 51 1.49 -14.88 -0.64
C TYR A 51 1.67 -13.45 -1.14
N GLU A 52 0.65 -12.94 -1.80
CA GLU A 52 0.54 -11.54 -2.21
C GLU A 52 -0.27 -10.77 -1.17
N LEU A 53 0.28 -9.66 -0.65
CA LEU A 53 -0.47 -8.74 0.19
C LEU A 53 -1.38 -7.87 -0.69
N VAL A 54 -2.68 -8.11 -0.61
CA VAL A 54 -3.70 -7.38 -1.37
C VAL A 54 -4.00 -6.04 -0.71
N ASP A 55 -4.36 -6.06 0.57
CA ASP A 55 -4.66 -4.84 1.34
C ASP A 55 -4.44 -5.06 2.84
N VAL A 56 -4.27 -3.94 3.57
CA VAL A 56 -4.27 -3.89 5.04
C VAL A 56 -5.29 -2.86 5.47
N GLU A 57 -6.19 -3.23 6.35
CA GLU A 57 -7.14 -2.31 6.98
C GLU A 57 -6.84 -2.18 8.46
N TRP A 58 -6.76 -0.94 8.93
CA TRP A 58 -6.73 -0.62 10.33
C TRP A 58 -8.08 0.00 10.73
N ALA A 59 -8.80 -0.63 11.62
CA ALA A 59 -10.06 -0.15 12.14
C ALA A 59 -10.04 -0.13 13.67
N GLY A 60 -10.58 0.92 14.26
CA GLY A 60 -10.70 1.04 15.71
C GLY A 60 -9.73 2.03 16.34
N GLY A 61 -9.67 2.01 17.65
CA GLY A 61 -8.89 2.90 18.51
C GLY A 61 -7.83 2.15 19.32
N PRO A 62 -7.18 2.85 20.27
CA PRO A 62 -6.07 2.28 21.06
C PRO A 62 -6.45 1.11 21.99
N ARG A 63 -7.74 0.85 22.21
CA ARG A 63 -8.22 -0.20 23.11
C ARG A 63 -8.82 -1.40 22.40
N ASP A 64 -9.44 -1.17 21.23
CA ASP A 64 -10.20 -2.18 20.49
C ASP A 64 -9.87 -2.09 18.99
N GLY A 65 -8.57 -2.12 18.66
CA GLY A 65 -8.11 -2.09 17.28
C GLY A 65 -8.30 -3.44 16.60
N VAL A 66 -8.57 -3.40 15.28
CA VAL A 66 -8.54 -4.57 14.41
C VAL A 66 -7.59 -4.27 13.27
N LEU A 67 -6.55 -5.10 13.14
CA LEU A 67 -5.62 -5.07 12.04
C LEU A 67 -5.96 -6.25 11.11
N ARG A 68 -6.51 -5.94 9.94
CA ARG A 68 -6.99 -6.94 8.99
C ARG A 68 -6.09 -6.97 7.77
N PHE A 69 -5.59 -8.17 7.44
CA PHE A 69 -4.80 -8.46 6.25
C PHE A 69 -5.65 -9.21 5.24
N TYR A 70 -5.60 -8.76 4.00
CA TYR A 70 -6.14 -9.49 2.86
C TYR A 70 -4.98 -10.04 2.04
N ILE A 71 -4.88 -11.37 1.97
CA ILE A 71 -3.81 -12.08 1.26
C ILE A 71 -4.38 -12.94 0.15
N ASP A 72 -3.62 -13.14 -0.92
CA ASP A 72 -3.97 -14.03 -2.02
C ASP A 72 -2.71 -14.68 -2.60
N PHE A 73 -2.87 -15.63 -3.50
CA PHE A 73 -1.73 -16.16 -4.25
C PHE A 73 -1.28 -15.17 -5.33
N PRO A 74 0.06 -15.04 -5.55
CA PRO A 74 0.60 -14.21 -6.60
C PRO A 74 0.03 -14.60 -7.96
N GLY A 75 -0.50 -13.61 -8.68
CA GLY A 75 -1.13 -13.90 -9.97
C GLY A 75 -2.45 -14.68 -9.87
N GLY A 76 -2.96 -15.04 -8.67
CA GLY A 76 -4.13 -15.93 -8.50
C GLY A 76 -3.84 -17.37 -8.83
N LEU A 77 -2.56 -17.75 -8.82
CA LEU A 77 -2.11 -19.11 -9.06
C LEU A 77 -1.62 -19.68 -7.74
N GLY A 78 -2.16 -20.81 -7.34
CA GLY A 78 -1.69 -21.55 -6.17
C GLY A 78 -0.27 -22.10 -6.36
N PRO A 79 0.29 -22.74 -5.33
CA PRO A 79 1.64 -23.33 -5.37
C PRO A 79 1.82 -24.38 -6.46
N ASP A 80 0.74 -25.00 -6.89
CA ASP A 80 0.66 -25.98 -7.96
C ASP A 80 0.55 -25.36 -9.38
N GLY A 81 0.52 -24.04 -9.47
CA GLY A 81 0.34 -23.28 -10.71
C GLY A 81 -1.10 -23.29 -11.25
N ILE A 82 -2.04 -23.84 -10.51
CA ILE A 82 -3.46 -23.86 -10.86
C ILE A 82 -4.16 -22.62 -10.27
N ALA A 83 -5.15 -22.09 -10.99
CA ALA A 83 -5.95 -20.98 -10.48
C ALA A 83 -6.62 -21.38 -9.15
N GLY A 84 -6.34 -20.64 -8.11
CA GLY A 84 -6.78 -20.94 -6.75
C GLY A 84 -6.89 -19.71 -5.88
N HIS A 85 -7.56 -19.88 -4.75
CA HIS A 85 -7.66 -18.87 -3.70
C HIS A 85 -7.07 -19.37 -2.41
N VAL A 86 -6.57 -18.45 -1.61
CA VAL A 86 -6.06 -18.71 -0.27
C VAL A 86 -7.16 -19.32 0.60
N GLY A 87 -6.84 -20.47 1.20
CA GLY A 87 -7.73 -21.19 2.11
C GLY A 87 -7.52 -20.82 3.58
N ILE A 88 -8.26 -21.49 4.47
CA ILE A 88 -8.18 -21.27 5.92
C ILE A 88 -6.78 -21.62 6.45
N GLU A 89 -6.16 -22.66 5.95
CA GLU A 89 -4.83 -23.11 6.37
C GLU A 89 -3.74 -22.09 6.00
N ASP A 90 -3.84 -21.48 4.82
CA ASP A 90 -2.97 -20.42 4.38
C ASP A 90 -3.10 -19.19 5.26
N CYS A 91 -4.35 -18.76 5.54
CA CYS A 91 -4.63 -17.66 6.46
C CYS A 91 -4.07 -17.94 7.86
N ALA A 92 -4.23 -19.15 8.38
CA ALA A 92 -3.69 -19.54 9.69
C ALA A 92 -2.15 -19.55 9.72
N ARG A 93 -1.50 -20.00 8.62
CA ARG A 93 -0.06 -19.94 8.47
C ARG A 93 0.44 -18.49 8.44
N ALA A 94 -0.14 -17.68 7.58
CA ALA A 94 0.21 -16.26 7.47
C ALA A 94 -0.02 -15.50 8.78
N SER A 95 -1.12 -15.79 9.49
CA SER A 95 -1.44 -15.16 10.78
C SER A 95 -0.37 -15.44 11.85
N ARG A 96 0.16 -16.65 11.94
CA ARG A 96 1.22 -16.97 12.90
C ARG A 96 2.51 -16.19 12.65
N GLU A 97 2.92 -16.12 11.39
CA GLU A 97 4.14 -15.39 11.01
C GLU A 97 3.98 -13.88 11.15
N LEU A 98 2.80 -13.35 10.76
CA LEU A 98 2.45 -11.95 10.96
C LEU A 98 2.44 -11.57 12.44
N SER A 99 1.85 -12.39 13.31
CA SER A 99 1.82 -12.13 14.75
C SER A 99 3.24 -12.04 15.31
N ALA A 100 4.10 -13.02 14.99
CA ALA A 100 5.49 -13.04 15.46
C ALA A 100 6.28 -11.79 15.00
N LEU A 101 6.10 -11.37 13.74
CA LEU A 101 6.76 -10.19 13.20
C LEU A 101 6.26 -8.91 13.85
N LEU A 102 4.96 -8.77 14.01
CA LEU A 102 4.34 -7.57 14.59
C LEU A 102 4.62 -7.43 16.09
N ASP A 103 4.80 -8.55 16.81
CA ASP A 103 5.19 -8.55 18.22
C ASP A 103 6.62 -8.04 18.43
N VAL A 104 7.51 -8.24 17.45
CA VAL A 104 8.91 -7.75 17.52
C VAL A 104 9.01 -6.27 17.19
N ASP A 105 8.34 -5.81 16.13
CA ASP A 105 8.48 -4.45 15.62
C ASP A 105 7.48 -3.46 16.23
N ASP A 106 6.43 -3.95 16.88
CA ASP A 106 5.35 -3.16 17.54
C ASP A 106 4.93 -1.90 16.75
N PRO A 107 4.50 -2.05 15.47
CA PRO A 107 4.21 -0.89 14.62
C PRO A 107 2.88 -0.21 14.96
N VAL A 108 2.01 -0.89 15.72
CA VAL A 108 0.65 -0.47 16.03
C VAL A 108 0.53 -0.19 17.52
N PRO A 109 0.22 1.04 17.94
CA PRO A 109 0.09 1.37 19.35
C PRO A 109 -1.17 0.76 19.97
N GLY A 110 -1.02 0.11 21.14
CA GLY A 110 -2.11 -0.43 21.93
C GLY A 110 -2.48 -1.87 21.59
N HIS A 111 -3.66 -2.29 22.11
CA HIS A 111 -4.16 -3.64 21.87
C HIS A 111 -4.95 -3.71 20.57
N TYR A 112 -4.75 -4.77 19.83
CA TYR A 112 -5.51 -5.04 18.60
C TYR A 112 -5.71 -6.54 18.40
N SER A 113 -6.73 -6.87 17.62
CA SER A 113 -6.93 -8.22 17.10
C SER A 113 -6.36 -8.30 15.69
N LEU A 114 -5.61 -9.37 15.40
CA LEU A 114 -5.10 -9.68 14.08
C LEU A 114 -6.10 -10.57 13.34
N GLU A 115 -6.55 -10.12 12.17
CA GLU A 115 -7.39 -10.90 11.26
C GLU A 115 -6.69 -11.08 9.92
N VAL A 116 -6.69 -12.31 9.41
CA VAL A 116 -6.15 -12.65 8.08
C VAL A 116 -7.25 -13.33 7.27
N SER A 117 -7.49 -12.82 6.07
CA SER A 117 -8.57 -13.30 5.19
C SER A 117 -8.17 -13.23 3.73
N SER A 118 -8.89 -13.96 2.87
CA SER A 118 -8.87 -13.74 1.44
C SER A 118 -9.66 -12.47 1.07
N PRO A 119 -9.35 -11.80 -0.07
CA PRO A 119 -9.99 -10.53 -0.44
C PRO A 119 -11.45 -10.64 -0.88
N GLY A 120 -11.93 -11.86 -1.19
CA GLY A 120 -13.27 -12.08 -1.70
C GLY A 120 -13.53 -11.41 -3.06
N PHE A 121 -14.80 -11.18 -3.37
CA PHE A 121 -15.22 -10.59 -4.66
C PHE A 121 -14.94 -9.09 -4.77
N ASP A 122 -14.95 -8.37 -3.65
CA ASP A 122 -14.65 -6.92 -3.57
C ASP A 122 -13.16 -6.62 -3.47
N ARG A 123 -12.34 -7.37 -4.20
CA ARG A 123 -10.87 -7.26 -4.14
C ARG A 123 -10.41 -5.83 -4.40
N VAL A 124 -9.58 -5.32 -3.51
CA VAL A 124 -8.88 -4.03 -3.68
C VAL A 124 -7.78 -4.17 -4.73
N LEU A 125 -7.71 -3.21 -5.65
CA LEU A 125 -6.65 -3.11 -6.66
C LEU A 125 -5.68 -2.01 -6.23
N ARG A 126 -4.54 -2.40 -5.65
CA ARG A 126 -3.56 -1.45 -5.10
C ARG A 126 -2.38 -1.21 -6.02
N LYS A 127 -1.88 -2.27 -6.64
CA LYS A 127 -0.70 -2.23 -7.52
C LYS A 127 -1.11 -2.23 -8.99
N PRO A 128 -0.33 -1.62 -9.92
CA PRO A 128 -0.63 -1.67 -11.36
C PRO A 128 -0.81 -3.10 -11.89
N GLN A 129 -0.05 -4.06 -11.39
CA GLN A 129 -0.13 -5.47 -11.74
C GLN A 129 -1.50 -6.11 -11.42
N HIS A 130 -2.18 -5.61 -10.37
CA HIS A 130 -3.53 -6.09 -10.03
C HIS A 130 -4.53 -5.77 -11.12
N TYR A 131 -4.45 -4.57 -11.71
CA TYR A 131 -5.37 -4.17 -12.78
C TYR A 131 -5.22 -5.01 -14.05
N GLY A 132 -3.98 -5.36 -14.42
CA GLY A 132 -3.72 -6.17 -15.61
C GLY A 132 -4.45 -7.52 -15.62
N ARG A 133 -4.67 -8.11 -14.43
CA ARG A 133 -5.40 -9.39 -14.28
C ARG A 133 -6.90 -9.28 -14.49
N PHE A 134 -7.44 -8.08 -14.28
CA PHE A 134 -8.88 -7.84 -14.25
C PHE A 134 -9.36 -6.96 -15.41
N VAL A 135 -8.59 -6.90 -16.51
CA VAL A 135 -9.07 -6.28 -17.75
C VAL A 135 -10.32 -7.01 -18.23
N GLY A 136 -11.35 -6.26 -18.55
CA GLY A 136 -12.69 -6.78 -18.87
C GLY A 136 -13.65 -6.87 -17.69
N SER A 137 -13.18 -6.69 -16.46
CA SER A 137 -14.02 -6.71 -15.25
C SER A 137 -14.51 -5.31 -14.89
N GLN A 138 -15.63 -5.25 -14.16
CA GLN A 138 -16.12 -4.00 -13.61
C GLN A 138 -15.28 -3.57 -12.41
N VAL A 139 -14.85 -2.33 -12.39
CA VAL A 139 -14.09 -1.72 -11.28
C VAL A 139 -14.76 -0.43 -10.82
N ARG A 140 -14.67 -0.20 -9.52
CA ARG A 140 -15.02 1.08 -8.91
C ARG A 140 -13.73 1.77 -8.47
N VAL A 141 -13.52 2.97 -8.97
CA VAL A 141 -12.35 3.82 -8.67
C VAL A 141 -12.83 5.05 -7.93
N GLU A 142 -12.20 5.33 -6.80
CA GLU A 142 -12.38 6.57 -6.04
C GLU A 142 -11.11 7.40 -6.15
N LEU A 143 -11.24 8.64 -6.63
CA LEU A 143 -10.12 9.56 -6.78
C LEU A 143 -9.77 10.23 -5.46
N LEU A 144 -8.50 10.59 -5.29
CA LEU A 144 -8.04 11.43 -4.19
C LEU A 144 -8.69 12.81 -4.18
N GLN A 145 -8.87 13.38 -5.37
CA GLN A 145 -9.56 14.67 -5.59
C GLN A 145 -10.65 14.50 -6.65
N ALA A 146 -11.72 15.28 -6.53
CA ALA A 146 -12.77 15.28 -7.55
C ALA A 146 -12.24 15.87 -8.87
N ARG A 147 -12.54 15.20 -9.98
CA ARG A 147 -12.28 15.66 -11.34
C ARG A 147 -13.63 15.96 -11.99
N ASP A 148 -13.81 17.19 -12.48
CA ASP A 148 -15.08 17.67 -13.07
C ASP A 148 -16.29 17.44 -12.15
N GLY A 149 -16.10 17.63 -10.83
CA GLY A 149 -17.13 17.41 -9.82
C GLY A 149 -17.40 15.95 -9.47
N ARG A 150 -16.78 14.99 -10.16
CA ARG A 150 -16.96 13.55 -9.93
C ARG A 150 -15.74 12.96 -9.25
N ARG A 151 -15.96 12.26 -8.13
CA ARG A 151 -14.89 11.59 -7.35
C ARG A 151 -14.88 10.09 -7.52
N ARG A 152 -15.99 9.50 -7.97
CA ARG A 152 -16.14 8.04 -8.10
C ARG A 152 -16.51 7.68 -9.53
N TYR A 153 -15.80 6.72 -10.07
CA TYR A 153 -16.04 6.13 -11.38
C TYR A 153 -16.32 4.66 -11.22
N THR A 154 -17.36 4.15 -11.85
CA THR A 154 -17.64 2.72 -11.96
C THR A 154 -17.76 2.41 -13.43
N GLY A 155 -17.00 1.46 -13.92
CA GLY A 155 -16.97 1.10 -15.33
C GLY A 155 -16.16 -0.18 -15.58
N THR A 156 -16.14 -0.62 -16.81
CA THR A 156 -15.33 -1.76 -17.22
C THR A 156 -13.90 -1.33 -17.46
N LEU A 157 -12.95 -2.05 -16.87
CA LEU A 157 -11.52 -1.84 -17.10
C LEU A 157 -11.17 -2.33 -18.51
N THR A 158 -10.86 -1.42 -19.43
CA THR A 158 -10.55 -1.73 -20.84
C THR A 158 -9.07 -1.85 -21.11
N GLY A 159 -8.23 -1.16 -20.29
CA GLY A 159 -6.78 -1.21 -20.49
C GLY A 159 -6.01 -0.72 -19.28
N VAL A 160 -4.73 -1.10 -19.24
CA VAL A 160 -3.76 -0.68 -18.23
C VAL A 160 -2.51 -0.18 -18.93
N GLY A 161 -2.20 1.10 -18.75
CA GLY A 161 -0.97 1.72 -19.22
C GLY A 161 0.13 1.69 -18.15
N GLU A 162 1.26 2.29 -18.44
CA GLU A 162 2.36 2.42 -17.46
C GLU A 162 2.01 3.35 -16.29
N LYS A 163 1.22 4.38 -16.54
CA LYS A 163 0.91 5.45 -15.57
C LYS A 163 -0.58 5.63 -15.32
N ASP A 164 -1.42 4.99 -16.08
CA ASP A 164 -2.86 5.17 -16.06
C ASP A 164 -3.62 3.87 -16.30
N ILE A 165 -4.92 3.90 -16.05
CA ILE A 165 -5.87 2.88 -16.44
C ILE A 165 -6.92 3.49 -17.36
N GLU A 166 -7.48 2.68 -18.24
CA GLU A 166 -8.61 3.03 -19.08
C GLU A 166 -9.87 2.32 -18.60
N LEU A 167 -10.92 3.09 -18.37
CA LEU A 167 -12.23 2.61 -17.95
C LEU A 167 -13.25 2.98 -19.02
N ASP A 168 -14.12 2.05 -19.37
CA ASP A 168 -15.36 2.38 -20.08
C ASP A 168 -16.45 2.68 -19.05
N VAL A 169 -16.84 3.94 -18.96
CA VAL A 169 -17.89 4.43 -18.07
C VAL A 169 -19.09 4.83 -18.93
N GLU A 170 -20.12 4.01 -18.93
CA GLU A 170 -21.36 4.26 -19.69
C GLU A 170 -21.12 4.46 -21.21
N GLY A 171 -20.18 3.73 -21.79
CA GLY A 171 -19.83 3.83 -23.21
C GLY A 171 -18.82 4.94 -23.53
N MET A 172 -18.30 5.62 -22.52
CA MET A 172 -17.28 6.67 -22.69
C MET A 172 -15.94 6.22 -22.10
N PRO A 173 -14.85 6.27 -22.87
CA PRO A 173 -13.53 5.94 -22.38
C PRO A 173 -13.02 7.04 -21.45
N VAL A 174 -12.65 6.68 -20.23
CA VAL A 174 -12.08 7.56 -19.20
C VAL A 174 -10.70 7.05 -18.82
N ARG A 175 -9.68 7.90 -18.98
CA ARG A 175 -8.33 7.62 -18.49
C ARG A 175 -8.12 8.19 -17.09
N VAL A 176 -7.64 7.35 -16.20
CA VAL A 176 -7.39 7.71 -14.79
C VAL A 176 -5.93 7.41 -14.44
N PRO A 177 -5.10 8.43 -14.17
CA PRO A 177 -3.73 8.23 -13.69
C PRO A 177 -3.69 7.52 -12.35
N PHE A 178 -2.76 6.60 -12.15
CA PHE A 178 -2.55 5.92 -10.86
C PHE A 178 -2.33 6.90 -9.71
N ALA A 179 -1.67 8.03 -9.96
CA ALA A 179 -1.41 9.05 -8.97
C ALA A 179 -2.69 9.75 -8.44
N GLU A 180 -3.78 9.70 -9.20
CA GLU A 180 -5.08 10.27 -8.80
C GLU A 180 -5.97 9.26 -8.08
N ILE A 181 -5.64 7.96 -8.14
CA ILE A 181 -6.43 6.89 -7.53
C ILE A 181 -6.20 6.87 -6.03
N GLY A 182 -7.24 7.09 -5.25
CA GLY A 182 -7.23 6.92 -3.80
C GLY A 182 -7.55 5.49 -3.38
N LYS A 183 -8.59 4.90 -3.96
CA LYS A 183 -9.01 3.52 -3.71
C LYS A 183 -9.67 2.95 -4.96
N SER A 184 -9.41 1.68 -5.25
CA SER A 184 -10.15 0.98 -6.29
C SER A 184 -10.46 -0.45 -5.88
N ARG A 185 -11.59 -0.97 -6.35
CA ARG A 185 -12.10 -2.31 -6.04
C ARG A 185 -12.76 -2.93 -7.26
N LEU A 186 -12.69 -4.25 -7.35
CA LEU A 186 -13.58 -5.00 -8.24
C LEU A 186 -15.03 -4.80 -7.80
N VAL A 187 -15.94 -4.89 -8.75
CA VAL A 187 -17.39 -4.93 -8.52
C VAL A 187 -17.88 -6.27 -9.00
N ALA A 188 -18.50 -7.05 -8.11
CA ALA A 188 -19.09 -8.34 -8.43
C ALA A 188 -20.39 -8.16 -9.23
#